data_145ed9ca4b4e4b9a0938e02773dbe675
#
_entry.id   145ed9ca4b4e4b9a0938e02773dbe675
#
_cell.length_a   1.000
_cell.length_b   1.000
_cell.length_c   1.000
_cell.angle_alpha   90.00
_cell.angle_beta   90.00
_cell.angle_gamma   90.00
#
_symmetry.space_group_name_H-M   'P 1'
#
loop_
_entity.id
_entity.type
_entity.pdbx_description
1 polymer ?
#
loop_
_entity_poly.entity_id
_entity_poly.type
_entity_poly.pdbx_seq_one_letter_code
_entity_poly.pdbx_strand_id
1 'polypeptide(L)'
;MTAQSKPTKLSPVTIPADSAPHPSHFHPDSRAAWARLGTALIIGSLGSVGMWSVVVVITAVQAEFGATRAAASLAFTCAMLGFGAGGVGMGKVSDRFGIVPAIGIGTVALAVGYIGAGYSTALWQFNAMHFAVGLGAAATFGPLMAEASHWFEKYRGLAVTIAASGNYVAGTFWPTIVERGTAYAGWRTTHIVIGIGCSLLMVVVVAILRWQIGDEKIRSHENAPPPQVDLRLSTNSLTALLGIASIGCCVAMAMPQVHIVAYCGDLGYGVARGAEMLSLMLAFGIISRIGSGFLADRIGGLRTLLVGSLAQGVALLFYVFFDSLTSLYIISAMFGLFQGGIVPSYAIIVRESMPAREAGTRVGIVIFASVIGMSFGGWVSGLIFDSTGSYAAAFINGLAWNAVNLTIVISLLLRARRRMVLTPQT
;
A
#
# COMPACT_ATOMS: atom_id res chain seq x y z
N MET A 1 64.42 -8.34 -49.18
CA MET A 1 63.18 -8.39 -49.98
C MET A 1 61.99 -8.26 -48.94
N THR A 2 61.55 -7.05 -48.71
CA THR A 2 60.50 -6.68 -47.75
C THR A 2 59.26 -6.39 -48.56
N ALA A 3 58.21 -7.22 -48.37
CA ALA A 3 56.88 -7.03 -48.97
C ALA A 3 56.04 -6.11 -48.10
N GLN A 4 55.77 -4.90 -48.60
CA GLN A 4 54.84 -3.97 -48.03
C GLN A 4 53.40 -4.41 -48.40
N SER A 5 52.58 -4.71 -47.38
CA SER A 5 51.13 -4.94 -47.55
C SER A 5 50.42 -3.58 -47.62
N LYS A 6 49.63 -3.37 -48.68
CA LYS A 6 48.73 -2.21 -48.89
C LYS A 6 47.57 -2.23 -47.91
N PRO A 7 47.15 -1.08 -47.35
CA PRO A 7 45.95 -1.00 -46.55
C PRO A 7 44.70 -1.10 -47.42
N THR A 8 43.82 -2.03 -47.09
CA THR A 8 42.50 -2.21 -47.70
C THR A 8 41.57 -1.04 -47.28
N LYS A 9 41.11 -0.25 -48.23
CA LYS A 9 40.12 0.79 -48.05
C LYS A 9 38.78 0.13 -47.73
N LEU A 10 38.30 0.29 -46.48
CA LEU A 10 36.93 0.00 -46.11
C LEU A 10 35.97 1.00 -46.77
N SER A 11 35.06 0.49 -47.58
CA SER A 11 33.99 1.28 -48.19
C SER A 11 33.06 1.82 -47.09
N PRO A 12 32.56 3.07 -47.20
CA PRO A 12 31.60 3.60 -46.23
C PRO A 12 30.30 2.80 -46.33
N VAL A 13 29.86 2.25 -45.17
CA VAL A 13 28.56 1.62 -45.03
C VAL A 13 27.50 2.72 -45.20
N THR A 14 26.83 2.70 -46.33
CA THR A 14 25.66 3.54 -46.60
C THR A 14 24.50 3.00 -45.72
N ILE A 15 24.18 3.72 -44.65
CA ILE A 15 22.96 3.52 -43.85
C ILE A 15 21.79 3.95 -44.75
N PRO A 16 20.78 3.08 -44.96
CA PRO A 16 19.62 3.48 -45.72
C PRO A 16 18.89 4.64 -45.03
N ALA A 17 18.68 5.73 -45.77
CA ALA A 17 18.00 6.93 -45.30
C ALA A 17 16.46 6.75 -45.32
N ASP A 18 15.98 5.59 -44.88
CA ASP A 18 14.50 5.31 -44.86
C ASP A 18 14.10 4.71 -43.52
N SER A 19 14.30 5.51 -42.46
CA SER A 19 13.53 5.40 -41.23
C SER A 19 13.04 6.79 -40.87
N ALA A 20 11.94 7.20 -41.52
CA ALA A 20 11.14 8.30 -41.00
C ALA A 20 10.85 7.98 -39.53
N PRO A 21 11.04 8.92 -38.60
CA PRO A 21 10.76 8.66 -37.20
C PRO A 21 9.27 8.38 -37.07
N HIS A 22 8.90 7.13 -36.72
CA HIS A 22 7.55 6.84 -36.28
C HIS A 22 7.22 7.80 -35.15
N PRO A 23 6.12 8.57 -35.21
CA PRO A 23 5.75 9.55 -34.19
C PRO A 23 5.10 8.86 -33.00
N SER A 24 5.88 8.13 -32.19
CA SER A 24 5.43 7.60 -30.89
C SER A 24 6.60 7.16 -30.00
N HIS A 25 7.62 8.00 -29.89
CA HIS A 25 8.58 7.79 -28.80
C HIS A 25 8.00 8.43 -27.55
N PHE A 26 7.51 7.56 -26.64
CA PHE A 26 7.20 7.97 -25.28
C PHE A 26 8.47 8.51 -24.63
N HIS A 27 8.44 9.79 -24.24
CA HIS A 27 9.53 10.41 -23.50
C HIS A 27 9.23 10.30 -22.00
N PRO A 28 10.13 9.70 -21.18
CA PRO A 28 10.02 9.77 -19.74
C PRO A 28 9.81 11.21 -19.25
N ASP A 29 9.14 11.37 -18.11
CA ASP A 29 8.84 12.68 -17.50
C ASP A 29 8.00 13.64 -18.37
N SER A 30 7.42 13.16 -19.49
CA SER A 30 6.60 13.96 -20.42
C SER A 30 5.21 14.26 -19.84
N ARG A 31 4.47 15.19 -20.49
CA ARG A 31 3.06 15.43 -20.15
C ARG A 31 2.20 14.18 -20.28
N ALA A 32 2.52 13.29 -21.21
CA ALA A 32 1.84 12.01 -21.37
C ALA A 32 2.11 11.08 -20.16
N ALA A 33 3.35 11.05 -19.63
CA ALA A 33 3.68 10.31 -18.42
C ALA A 33 2.86 10.79 -17.20
N TRP A 34 2.72 12.10 -17.03
CA TRP A 34 1.91 12.69 -15.96
C TRP A 34 0.43 12.39 -16.13
N ALA A 35 -0.11 12.40 -17.37
CA ALA A 35 -1.49 11.99 -17.64
C ALA A 35 -1.73 10.52 -17.30
N ARG A 36 -0.80 9.61 -17.68
CA ARG A 36 -0.83 8.18 -17.29
C ARG A 36 -0.82 8.01 -15.77
N LEU A 37 0.01 8.78 -15.06
CA LEU A 37 0.09 8.75 -13.61
C LEU A 37 -1.22 9.21 -12.96
N GLY A 38 -1.87 10.24 -13.50
CA GLY A 38 -3.22 10.66 -13.07
C GLY A 38 -4.25 9.55 -13.26
N THR A 39 -4.23 8.88 -14.42
CA THR A 39 -5.09 7.72 -14.69
C THR A 39 -4.81 6.56 -13.72
N ALA A 40 -3.54 6.27 -13.42
CA ALA A 40 -3.14 5.26 -12.46
C ALA A 40 -3.62 5.59 -11.04
N LEU A 41 -3.58 6.85 -10.63
CA LEU A 41 -4.10 7.30 -9.33
C LEU A 41 -5.62 7.05 -9.21
N ILE A 42 -6.38 7.34 -10.27
CA ILE A 42 -7.82 7.08 -10.32
C ILE A 42 -8.10 5.57 -10.23
N ILE A 43 -7.39 4.75 -11.01
CA ILE A 43 -7.50 3.28 -10.95
C ILE A 43 -7.18 2.78 -9.55
N GLY A 44 -6.09 3.24 -8.94
CA GLY A 44 -5.71 2.89 -7.58
C GLY A 44 -6.75 3.27 -6.54
N SER A 45 -7.40 4.44 -6.71
CA SER A 45 -8.47 4.89 -5.82
C SER A 45 -9.75 4.06 -5.97
N LEU A 46 -10.15 3.71 -7.18
CA LEU A 46 -11.32 2.87 -7.43
C LEU A 46 -11.09 1.43 -6.97
N GLY A 47 -9.92 0.85 -7.26
CA GLY A 47 -9.60 -0.52 -6.89
C GLY A 47 -9.39 -0.73 -5.39
N SER A 48 -8.94 0.30 -4.66
CA SER A 48 -8.70 0.20 -3.22
C SER A 48 -9.94 0.47 -2.37
N VAL A 49 -11.10 0.73 -2.95
CA VAL A 49 -12.36 0.94 -2.20
C VAL A 49 -12.64 -0.19 -1.22
N GLY A 50 -12.33 -1.43 -1.58
CA GLY A 50 -12.60 -2.62 -0.79
C GLY A 50 -11.88 -2.69 0.54
N MET A 51 -10.74 -2.06 0.65
CA MET A 51 -9.96 -2.04 1.89
C MET A 51 -10.62 -1.15 2.96
N TRP A 52 -11.37 -0.14 2.55
CA TRP A 52 -11.93 0.87 3.45
C TRP A 52 -13.44 0.72 3.66
N SER A 53 -14.17 0.23 2.66
CA SER A 53 -15.62 0.04 2.77
C SER A 53 -16.01 -1.00 3.83
N VAL A 54 -15.25 -2.10 3.93
CA VAL A 54 -15.52 -3.18 4.88
C VAL A 54 -15.44 -2.68 6.33
N VAL A 55 -14.52 -1.77 6.62
CA VAL A 55 -14.34 -1.18 7.94
C VAL A 55 -15.58 -0.38 8.40
N VAL A 56 -16.20 0.31 7.47
CA VAL A 56 -17.39 1.15 7.74
C VAL A 56 -18.61 0.29 8.06
N VAL A 57 -18.77 -0.86 7.42
CA VAL A 57 -19.96 -1.70 7.55
C VAL A 57 -19.86 -2.77 8.65
N ILE A 58 -18.71 -2.88 9.35
CA ILE A 58 -18.48 -3.91 10.38
C ILE A 58 -19.64 -3.95 11.40
N THR A 59 -20.10 -2.80 11.91
CA THR A 59 -21.16 -2.72 12.91
C THR A 59 -22.50 -3.16 12.36
N ALA A 60 -22.84 -2.79 11.12
CA ALA A 60 -24.09 -3.18 10.47
C ALA A 60 -24.12 -4.69 10.17
N VAL A 61 -22.99 -5.24 9.69
CA VAL A 61 -22.81 -6.67 9.43
C VAL A 61 -22.87 -7.46 10.73
N GLN A 62 -22.23 -6.97 11.79
CA GLN A 62 -22.26 -7.57 13.11
C GLN A 62 -23.70 -7.66 13.66
N ALA A 63 -24.47 -6.58 13.55
CA ALA A 63 -25.84 -6.53 14.02
C ALA A 63 -26.74 -7.49 13.21
N GLU A 64 -26.59 -7.55 11.89
CA GLU A 64 -27.45 -8.39 11.04
C GLU A 64 -27.20 -9.89 11.23
N PHE A 65 -25.92 -10.31 11.37
CA PHE A 65 -25.57 -11.72 11.52
C PHE A 65 -25.47 -12.18 12.99
N GLY A 66 -25.72 -11.30 13.97
CA GLY A 66 -25.55 -11.62 15.40
C GLY A 66 -24.12 -12.04 15.76
N ALA A 67 -23.14 -11.46 15.08
CA ALA A 67 -21.75 -11.88 15.15
C ALA A 67 -20.96 -11.10 16.22
N THR A 68 -19.83 -11.68 16.68
CA THR A 68 -18.84 -10.94 17.50
C THR A 68 -18.07 -9.93 16.65
N ARG A 69 -17.43 -8.97 17.30
CA ARG A 69 -16.57 -7.98 16.62
C ARG A 69 -15.42 -8.64 15.87
N ALA A 70 -14.79 -9.64 16.49
CA ALA A 70 -13.73 -10.45 15.87
C ALA A 70 -14.22 -11.17 14.62
N ALA A 71 -15.38 -11.80 14.66
CA ALA A 71 -15.94 -12.53 13.53
C ALA A 71 -16.30 -11.61 12.36
N ALA A 72 -16.85 -10.42 12.62
CA ALA A 72 -17.17 -9.43 11.61
C ALA A 72 -15.89 -8.81 11.00
N SER A 73 -14.83 -8.56 11.80
CA SER A 73 -13.57 -8.02 11.31
C SER A 73 -12.73 -9.00 10.49
N LEU A 74 -13.07 -10.31 10.49
CA LEU A 74 -12.46 -11.29 9.58
C LEU A 74 -12.65 -10.94 8.10
N ALA A 75 -13.70 -10.17 7.75
CA ALA A 75 -13.85 -9.67 6.38
C ALA A 75 -12.66 -8.78 5.95
N PHE A 76 -12.18 -7.90 6.84
CA PHE A 76 -10.97 -7.13 6.59
C PHE A 76 -9.72 -8.03 6.50
N THR A 77 -9.60 -9.01 7.38
CA THR A 77 -8.53 -10.02 7.33
C THR A 77 -8.52 -10.76 6.00
N CYS A 78 -9.68 -11.23 5.52
CA CYS A 78 -9.83 -11.88 4.22
C CYS A 78 -9.45 -10.94 3.07
N ALA A 79 -9.87 -9.67 3.13
CA ALA A 79 -9.48 -8.67 2.13
C ALA A 79 -7.96 -8.46 2.12
N MET A 80 -7.30 -8.37 3.27
CA MET A 80 -5.85 -8.25 3.36
C MET A 80 -5.13 -9.50 2.82
N LEU A 81 -5.59 -10.70 3.16
CA LEU A 81 -5.02 -11.95 2.63
C LEU A 81 -5.20 -12.05 1.10
N GLY A 82 -6.38 -11.65 0.61
CA GLY A 82 -6.64 -11.53 -0.82
C GLY A 82 -5.71 -10.52 -1.50
N PHE A 83 -5.49 -9.37 -0.86
CA PHE A 83 -4.54 -8.36 -1.33
C PHE A 83 -3.11 -8.88 -1.38
N GLY A 84 -2.64 -9.58 -0.36
CA GLY A 84 -1.32 -10.20 -0.34
C GLY A 84 -1.14 -11.26 -1.42
N ALA A 85 -2.08 -12.20 -1.53
CA ALA A 85 -2.07 -13.25 -2.57
C ALA A 85 -2.18 -12.64 -3.98
N GLY A 86 -3.06 -11.65 -4.13
CA GLY A 86 -3.26 -10.91 -5.37
C GLY A 86 -2.01 -10.15 -5.80
N GLY A 87 -1.26 -9.56 -4.86
CA GLY A 87 -0.01 -8.85 -5.15
C GLY A 87 0.99 -9.73 -5.89
N VAL A 88 1.16 -10.98 -5.45
CA VAL A 88 2.03 -11.95 -6.12
C VAL A 88 1.44 -12.43 -7.45
N GLY A 89 0.14 -12.76 -7.46
CA GLY A 89 -0.53 -13.28 -8.65
C GLY A 89 -0.63 -12.25 -9.77
N MET A 90 -1.12 -11.05 -9.45
CA MET A 90 -1.31 -9.97 -10.43
C MET A 90 0.00 -9.35 -10.89
N GLY A 91 1.06 -9.39 -10.04
CA GLY A 91 2.41 -9.06 -10.47
C GLY A 91 2.87 -9.98 -11.61
N LYS A 92 2.78 -11.30 -11.44
CA LYS A 92 3.12 -12.28 -12.49
C LYS A 92 2.28 -12.13 -13.76
N VAL A 93 1.00 -11.82 -13.62
CA VAL A 93 0.12 -11.55 -14.78
C VAL A 93 0.56 -10.29 -15.50
N SER A 94 0.86 -9.22 -14.75
CA SER A 94 1.37 -7.95 -15.31
C SER A 94 2.71 -8.13 -16.03
N ASP A 95 3.63 -8.89 -15.44
CA ASP A 95 4.96 -9.16 -16.05
C ASP A 95 4.85 -9.95 -17.35
N ARG A 96 3.89 -10.87 -17.45
CA ARG A 96 3.73 -11.73 -18.61
C ARG A 96 2.83 -11.18 -19.70
N PHE A 97 1.73 -10.53 -19.32
CA PHE A 97 0.65 -10.10 -20.21
C PHE A 97 0.45 -8.59 -20.26
N GLY A 98 1.20 -7.84 -19.44
CA GLY A 98 1.06 -6.39 -19.27
C GLY A 98 0.04 -6.02 -18.21
N ILE A 99 0.02 -4.72 -17.89
CA ILE A 99 -0.78 -4.17 -16.79
C ILE A 99 -2.29 -4.21 -17.07
N VAL A 100 -2.72 -4.00 -18.31
CA VAL A 100 -4.14 -3.91 -18.68
C VAL A 100 -4.90 -5.21 -18.37
N PRO A 101 -4.42 -6.42 -18.78
CA PRO A 101 -5.04 -7.69 -18.38
C PRO A 101 -5.05 -7.90 -16.86
N ALA A 102 -3.98 -7.53 -16.15
CA ALA A 102 -3.91 -7.67 -14.69
C ALA A 102 -5.01 -6.85 -14.00
N ILE A 103 -5.18 -5.58 -14.41
CA ILE A 103 -6.24 -4.71 -13.86
C ILE A 103 -7.62 -5.21 -14.28
N GLY A 104 -7.78 -5.73 -15.52
CA GLY A 104 -9.03 -6.33 -15.99
C GLY A 104 -9.49 -7.49 -15.12
N ILE A 105 -8.60 -8.44 -14.82
CA ILE A 105 -8.87 -9.55 -13.88
C ILE A 105 -9.20 -9.00 -12.49
N GLY A 106 -8.45 -8.01 -12.00
CA GLY A 106 -8.73 -7.34 -10.74
C GLY A 106 -10.10 -6.69 -10.68
N THR A 107 -10.54 -6.06 -11.78
CA THR A 107 -11.87 -5.45 -11.89
C THR A 107 -12.99 -6.49 -11.78
N VAL A 108 -12.82 -7.65 -12.43
CA VAL A 108 -13.77 -8.76 -12.31
C VAL A 108 -13.81 -9.31 -10.90
N ALA A 109 -12.65 -9.51 -10.28
CA ALA A 109 -12.56 -9.98 -8.88
C ALA A 109 -13.23 -9.00 -7.91
N LEU A 110 -13.05 -7.69 -8.11
CA LEU A 110 -13.70 -6.63 -7.33
C LEU A 110 -15.23 -6.70 -7.49
N ALA A 111 -15.73 -6.79 -8.73
CA ALA A 111 -17.15 -6.89 -9.02
C ALA A 111 -17.79 -8.12 -8.35
N VAL A 112 -17.20 -9.30 -8.57
CA VAL A 112 -17.68 -10.57 -7.99
C VAL A 112 -17.66 -10.49 -6.46
N GLY A 113 -16.58 -9.99 -5.88
CA GLY A 113 -16.45 -9.85 -4.43
C GLY A 113 -17.51 -8.93 -3.82
N TYR A 114 -17.71 -7.75 -4.37
CA TYR A 114 -18.70 -6.79 -3.86
C TYR A 114 -20.15 -7.23 -4.06
N ILE A 115 -20.48 -7.68 -5.27
CA ILE A 115 -21.82 -8.14 -5.59
C ILE A 115 -22.13 -9.39 -4.76
N GLY A 116 -21.20 -10.35 -4.69
CA GLY A 116 -21.33 -11.56 -3.88
C GLY A 116 -21.47 -11.26 -2.38
N ALA A 117 -20.71 -10.27 -1.85
CA ALA A 117 -20.87 -9.82 -0.47
C ALA A 117 -22.26 -9.24 -0.21
N GLY A 118 -22.80 -8.44 -1.14
CA GLY A 118 -24.15 -7.89 -1.03
C GLY A 118 -25.26 -8.95 -0.99
N TYR A 119 -25.07 -10.08 -1.68
CA TYR A 119 -26.00 -11.22 -1.68
C TYR A 119 -25.70 -12.29 -0.63
N SER A 120 -24.69 -12.12 0.22
CA SER A 120 -24.32 -13.12 1.24
C SER A 120 -25.47 -13.32 2.25
N THR A 121 -25.80 -14.58 2.52
CA THR A 121 -26.82 -14.99 3.51
C THR A 121 -26.20 -15.45 4.82
N ALA A 122 -24.87 -15.61 4.85
CA ALA A 122 -24.12 -16.00 6.04
C ALA A 122 -22.81 -15.21 6.12
N LEU A 123 -22.32 -14.98 7.35
CA LEU A 123 -21.11 -14.20 7.61
C LEU A 123 -19.87 -14.76 6.91
N TRP A 124 -19.73 -16.10 6.85
CA TRP A 124 -18.59 -16.71 6.17
C TRP A 124 -18.56 -16.41 4.67
N GLN A 125 -19.72 -16.30 4.01
CA GLN A 125 -19.83 -15.91 2.60
C GLN A 125 -19.36 -14.46 2.41
N PHE A 126 -19.83 -13.55 3.28
CA PHE A 126 -19.39 -12.16 3.31
C PHE A 126 -17.87 -12.05 3.46
N ASN A 127 -17.31 -12.78 4.43
CA ASN A 127 -15.86 -12.82 4.66
C ASN A 127 -15.11 -13.39 3.44
N ALA A 128 -15.59 -14.48 2.84
CA ALA A 128 -14.97 -15.09 1.66
C ALA A 128 -15.01 -14.17 0.42
N MET A 129 -16.12 -13.45 0.22
CA MET A 129 -16.22 -12.48 -0.88
C MET A 129 -15.23 -11.32 -0.72
N HIS A 130 -14.90 -10.92 0.49
CA HIS A 130 -13.90 -9.90 0.75
C HIS A 130 -12.47 -10.37 0.38
N PHE A 131 -12.18 -11.65 0.34
CA PHE A 131 -10.94 -12.16 -0.25
C PHE A 131 -10.85 -11.83 -1.75
N ALA A 132 -11.94 -12.00 -2.50
CA ALA A 132 -11.99 -11.60 -3.92
C ALA A 132 -11.85 -10.08 -4.08
N VAL A 133 -12.46 -9.29 -3.21
CA VAL A 133 -12.29 -7.82 -3.17
C VAL A 133 -10.82 -7.45 -2.98
N GLY A 134 -10.11 -8.13 -2.07
CA GLY A 134 -8.68 -7.93 -1.83
C GLY A 134 -7.82 -8.29 -3.04
N LEU A 135 -8.12 -9.41 -3.73
CA LEU A 135 -7.47 -9.78 -5.00
C LEU A 135 -7.60 -8.68 -6.05
N GLY A 136 -8.80 -8.10 -6.16
CA GLY A 136 -9.08 -7.00 -7.07
C GLY A 136 -8.27 -5.74 -6.73
N ALA A 137 -8.22 -5.37 -5.47
CA ALA A 137 -7.44 -4.23 -4.99
C ALA A 137 -5.93 -4.38 -5.27
N ALA A 138 -5.39 -5.57 -5.14
CA ALA A 138 -3.97 -5.84 -5.39
C ALA A 138 -3.53 -5.54 -6.82
N ALA A 139 -4.39 -5.81 -7.81
CA ALA A 139 -4.12 -5.53 -9.21
C ALA A 139 -3.92 -4.04 -9.49
N THR A 140 -4.51 -3.18 -8.66
CA THR A 140 -4.46 -1.72 -8.80
C THR A 140 -3.42 -1.05 -7.90
N PHE A 141 -2.54 -1.81 -7.26
CA PHE A 141 -1.53 -1.27 -6.37
C PHE A 141 -0.10 -1.62 -6.84
N GLY A 142 0.36 -2.85 -6.66
CA GLY A 142 1.73 -3.27 -7.01
C GLY A 142 2.06 -3.08 -8.49
N PRO A 143 1.26 -3.61 -9.42
CA PRO A 143 1.48 -3.44 -10.85
C PRO A 143 1.49 -1.98 -11.30
N LEU A 144 0.61 -1.12 -10.77
CA LEU A 144 0.60 0.31 -11.11
C LEU A 144 1.85 1.05 -10.62
N MET A 145 2.36 0.72 -9.43
CA MET A 145 3.61 1.29 -8.93
C MET A 145 4.82 0.87 -9.79
N ALA A 146 4.86 -0.41 -10.18
CA ALA A 146 5.90 -0.90 -11.07
C ALA A 146 5.87 -0.17 -12.41
N GLU A 147 4.70 -0.07 -13.01
CA GLU A 147 4.49 0.62 -14.29
C GLU A 147 4.83 2.11 -14.21
N ALA A 148 4.39 2.82 -13.16
CA ALA A 148 4.72 4.22 -12.94
C ALA A 148 6.25 4.44 -12.84
N SER A 149 7.00 3.48 -12.32
CA SER A 149 8.45 3.56 -12.24
C SER A 149 9.15 3.55 -13.61
N HIS A 150 8.47 3.07 -14.65
CA HIS A 150 8.97 3.05 -16.03
C HIS A 150 8.63 4.33 -16.81
N TRP A 151 7.60 5.06 -16.39
CA TRP A 151 7.19 6.29 -17.07
C TRP A 151 8.04 7.51 -16.71
N PHE A 152 8.86 7.40 -15.65
CA PHE A 152 9.66 8.50 -15.12
C PHE A 152 11.13 8.09 -14.88
N GLU A 153 12.05 8.99 -15.21
CA GLU A 153 13.47 8.88 -14.90
C GLU A 153 13.85 9.84 -13.77
N LYS A 154 13.64 11.13 -14.00
CA LYS A 154 13.95 12.21 -13.05
C LYS A 154 13.04 12.19 -11.81
N TYR A 155 11.73 11.93 -12.01
CA TYR A 155 10.72 11.97 -10.95
C TYR A 155 10.23 10.59 -10.55
N ARG A 156 11.01 9.52 -10.77
CA ARG A 156 10.62 8.12 -10.54
C ARG A 156 10.09 7.88 -9.11
N GLY A 157 10.82 8.34 -8.08
CA GLY A 157 10.41 8.17 -6.68
C GLY A 157 9.08 8.86 -6.39
N LEU A 158 8.91 10.09 -6.87
CA LEU A 158 7.68 10.85 -6.73
C LEU A 158 6.50 10.17 -7.44
N ALA A 159 6.71 9.69 -8.68
CA ALA A 159 5.69 9.01 -9.45
C ALA A 159 5.19 7.71 -8.77
N VAL A 160 6.11 6.88 -8.29
CA VAL A 160 5.79 5.66 -7.52
C VAL A 160 5.02 6.01 -6.25
N THR A 161 5.42 7.07 -5.54
CA THR A 161 4.74 7.53 -4.32
C THR A 161 3.33 8.03 -4.62
N ILE A 162 3.13 8.79 -5.70
CA ILE A 162 1.81 9.25 -6.14
C ILE A 162 0.94 8.05 -6.54
N ALA A 163 1.44 7.10 -7.33
CA ALA A 163 0.70 5.89 -7.68
C ALA A 163 0.27 5.10 -6.43
N ALA A 164 1.19 4.91 -5.48
CA ALA A 164 0.91 4.25 -4.20
C ALA A 164 -0.10 5.02 -3.34
N SER A 165 -0.23 6.34 -3.51
CA SER A 165 -1.16 7.16 -2.74
C SER A 165 -2.62 6.95 -3.15
N GLY A 166 -2.90 6.26 -4.27
CA GLY A 166 -4.26 5.91 -4.69
C GLY A 166 -5.06 5.19 -3.60
N ASN A 167 -4.41 4.32 -2.83
CA ASN A 167 -5.04 3.66 -1.68
C ASN A 167 -5.45 4.66 -0.58
N TYR A 168 -4.63 5.65 -0.25
CA TYR A 168 -4.98 6.68 0.73
C TYR A 168 -6.03 7.66 0.20
N VAL A 169 -5.99 7.98 -1.11
CA VAL A 169 -7.04 8.76 -1.78
C VAL A 169 -8.37 8.02 -1.69
N ALA A 170 -8.39 6.71 -1.95
CA ALA A 170 -9.55 5.87 -1.73
C ALA A 170 -10.07 6.00 -0.29
N GLY A 171 -9.19 5.84 0.68
CA GLY A 171 -9.53 5.93 2.10
C GLY A 171 -9.96 7.32 2.56
N THR A 172 -9.62 8.37 1.83
CA THR A 172 -10.07 9.74 2.12
C THR A 172 -11.56 9.94 1.76
N PHE A 173 -12.03 9.35 0.67
CA PHE A 173 -13.38 9.59 0.15
C PHE A 173 -14.36 8.45 0.45
N TRP A 174 -13.93 7.19 0.29
CA TRP A 174 -14.84 6.06 0.35
C TRP A 174 -15.50 5.83 1.70
N PRO A 175 -14.85 6.01 2.87
CA PRO A 175 -15.52 5.77 4.16
C PRO A 175 -16.79 6.61 4.32
N THR A 176 -16.73 7.89 4.02
CA THR A 176 -17.89 8.78 4.10
C THR A 176 -18.96 8.46 3.05
N ILE A 177 -18.56 8.06 1.82
CA ILE A 177 -19.50 7.67 0.77
C ILE A 177 -20.23 6.37 1.17
N VAL A 178 -19.48 5.37 1.66
CA VAL A 178 -20.02 4.07 2.08
C VAL A 178 -20.93 4.22 3.27
N GLU A 179 -20.56 5.06 4.23
CA GLU A 179 -21.40 5.35 5.42
C GLU A 179 -22.74 5.94 4.99
N ARG A 180 -22.74 7.01 4.18
CA ARG A 180 -23.98 7.63 3.69
C ARG A 180 -24.83 6.66 2.86
N GLY A 181 -24.20 5.86 2.01
CA GLY A 181 -24.88 4.81 1.25
C GLY A 181 -25.52 3.78 2.16
N THR A 182 -24.79 3.35 3.18
CA THR A 182 -25.28 2.37 4.17
C THR A 182 -26.45 2.92 5.02
N ALA A 183 -26.35 4.18 5.42
CA ALA A 183 -27.44 4.85 6.16
C ALA A 183 -28.70 5.02 5.30
N TYR A 184 -28.56 5.27 3.98
CA TYR A 184 -29.70 5.50 3.07
C TYR A 184 -30.34 4.21 2.58
N ALA A 185 -29.54 3.23 2.11
CA ALA A 185 -30.04 2.05 1.39
C ALA A 185 -29.63 0.70 2.02
N GLY A 186 -28.97 0.75 3.18
CA GLY A 186 -28.38 -0.43 3.81
C GLY A 186 -27.05 -0.87 3.18
N TRP A 187 -26.27 -1.63 3.95
CA TRP A 187 -24.90 -2.03 3.52
C TRP A 187 -24.90 -2.97 2.31
N ARG A 188 -25.93 -3.84 2.17
CA ARG A 188 -26.03 -4.79 1.05
C ARG A 188 -26.17 -4.06 -0.28
N THR A 189 -27.15 -3.17 -0.37
CA THR A 189 -27.37 -2.35 -1.57
C THR A 189 -26.15 -1.49 -1.87
N THR A 190 -25.54 -0.91 -0.85
CA THR A 190 -24.32 -0.09 -1.00
C THR A 190 -23.18 -0.92 -1.59
N HIS A 191 -22.95 -2.16 -1.13
CA HIS A 191 -21.94 -3.06 -1.70
C HIS A 191 -22.22 -3.37 -3.17
N ILE A 192 -23.46 -3.72 -3.51
CA ILE A 192 -23.84 -4.03 -4.91
C ILE A 192 -23.61 -2.80 -5.81
N VAL A 193 -24.07 -1.61 -5.38
CA VAL A 193 -23.89 -0.36 -6.15
C VAL A 193 -22.41 -0.01 -6.32
N ILE A 194 -21.59 -0.15 -5.28
CA ILE A 194 -20.14 0.06 -5.36
C ILE A 194 -19.51 -0.96 -6.32
N GLY A 195 -19.87 -2.23 -6.19
CA GLY A 195 -19.33 -3.29 -7.07
C GLY A 195 -19.60 -3.01 -8.54
N ILE A 196 -20.83 -2.64 -8.88
CA ILE A 196 -21.23 -2.30 -10.26
C ILE A 196 -20.58 -0.97 -10.68
N GLY A 197 -20.73 0.08 -9.89
CA GLY A 197 -20.28 1.44 -10.24
C GLY A 197 -18.78 1.53 -10.40
N CYS A 198 -18.00 1.02 -9.41
CA CYS A 198 -16.54 1.02 -9.51
C CYS A 198 -16.04 0.16 -10.65
N SER A 199 -16.65 -1.00 -10.91
CA SER A 199 -16.23 -1.88 -12.01
C SER A 199 -16.50 -1.26 -13.38
N LEU A 200 -17.65 -0.61 -13.58
CA LEU A 200 -17.95 0.11 -14.82
C LEU A 200 -16.99 1.28 -15.03
N LEU A 201 -16.73 2.08 -13.99
CA LEU A 201 -15.76 3.17 -14.06
C LEU A 201 -14.34 2.64 -14.34
N MET A 202 -13.95 1.53 -13.69
CA MET A 202 -12.66 0.87 -13.95
C MET A 202 -12.50 0.45 -15.40
N VAL A 203 -13.52 -0.13 -16.04
CA VAL A 203 -13.47 -0.53 -17.45
C VAL A 203 -13.18 0.70 -18.33
N VAL A 204 -13.85 1.82 -18.07
CA VAL A 204 -13.62 3.07 -18.83
C VAL A 204 -12.20 3.60 -18.62
N VAL A 205 -11.76 3.68 -17.36
CA VAL A 205 -10.44 4.24 -17.03
C VAL A 205 -9.30 3.33 -17.51
N VAL A 206 -9.49 2.01 -17.47
CA VAL A 206 -8.54 1.02 -18.03
C VAL A 206 -8.48 1.13 -19.56
N ALA A 207 -9.60 1.38 -20.24
CA ALA A 207 -9.60 1.65 -21.69
C ALA A 207 -8.81 2.92 -22.03
N ILE A 208 -8.95 3.98 -21.23
CA ILE A 208 -8.13 5.20 -21.36
C ILE A 208 -6.65 4.88 -21.14
N LEU A 209 -6.30 4.12 -20.08
CA LEU A 209 -4.91 3.72 -19.82
C LEU A 209 -4.33 2.92 -21.00
N ARG A 210 -5.09 1.95 -21.52
CA ARG A 210 -4.69 1.17 -22.69
C ARG A 210 -4.41 2.05 -23.90
N TRP A 211 -5.27 3.02 -24.17
CA TRP A 211 -5.06 4.00 -25.25
C TRP A 211 -3.81 4.85 -25.01
N GLN A 212 -3.54 5.27 -23.77
CA GLN A 212 -2.36 6.05 -23.40
C GLN A 212 -1.05 5.25 -23.53
N ILE A 213 -1.06 3.94 -23.23
CA ILE A 213 0.13 3.09 -23.29
C ILE A 213 0.45 2.70 -24.74
N GLY A 214 -0.58 2.46 -25.59
CA GLY A 214 -0.37 1.96 -26.95
C GLY A 214 0.31 0.58 -26.98
N ASP A 215 1.08 0.31 -28.05
CA ASP A 215 1.80 -0.97 -28.25
C ASP A 215 3.24 -0.94 -27.73
N GLU A 216 3.55 -0.04 -26.82
CA GLU A 216 4.91 0.19 -26.31
C GLU A 216 5.39 -0.97 -25.44
N LYS A 217 6.43 -1.68 -25.91
CA LYS A 217 7.15 -2.67 -25.09
C LYS A 217 8.13 -1.96 -24.17
N ILE A 218 7.85 -2.00 -22.87
CA ILE A 218 8.69 -1.40 -21.83
C ILE A 218 10.01 -2.17 -21.71
N ARG A 219 11.13 -1.47 -21.88
CA ARG A 219 12.47 -2.00 -21.61
C ARG A 219 12.77 -1.87 -20.13
N SER A 220 13.05 -3.00 -19.46
CA SER A 220 13.55 -3.01 -18.09
C SER A 220 14.98 -2.43 -18.05
N HIS A 221 15.18 -1.39 -17.25
CA HIS A 221 16.53 -0.81 -17.01
C HIS A 221 17.20 -1.55 -15.84
N GLU A 222 18.30 -2.22 -16.12
CA GLU A 222 19.03 -3.12 -15.22
C GLU A 222 20.17 -2.45 -14.42
N ASN A 223 20.19 -1.13 -14.28
CA ASN A 223 21.27 -0.42 -13.59
C ASN A 223 20.78 0.16 -12.24
N ALA A 224 20.82 -0.67 -11.19
CA ALA A 224 20.60 -0.20 -9.82
C ALA A 224 21.97 0.04 -9.14
N PRO A 225 22.13 1.14 -8.36
CA PRO A 225 23.37 1.42 -7.63
C PRO A 225 23.64 0.36 -6.55
N PRO A 226 24.93 0.14 -6.18
CA PRO A 226 25.30 -0.82 -5.14
C PRO A 226 24.72 -0.41 -3.76
N PRO A 227 24.61 -1.38 -2.81
CA PRO A 227 24.10 -1.11 -1.47
C PRO A 227 24.93 -0.04 -0.75
N GLN A 228 24.25 1.00 -0.24
CA GLN A 228 24.91 2.15 0.41
C GLN A 228 25.16 1.93 1.92
N VAL A 229 24.42 1.02 2.56
CA VAL A 229 24.48 0.76 4.01
C VAL A 229 24.76 -0.72 4.26
N ASP A 230 25.85 -1.01 5.00
CA ASP A 230 26.16 -2.37 5.43
C ASP A 230 25.91 -2.52 6.93
N LEU A 231 24.93 -3.36 7.28
CA LEU A 231 24.52 -3.64 8.66
C LEU A 231 25.23 -4.86 9.28
N ARG A 232 26.20 -5.46 8.57
CA ARG A 232 26.90 -6.69 8.99
C ARG A 232 25.94 -7.83 9.37
N LEU A 233 24.85 -7.96 8.65
CA LEU A 233 23.90 -9.04 8.79
C LEU A 233 23.80 -9.77 7.45
N SER A 234 23.53 -11.08 7.51
CA SER A 234 23.16 -11.80 6.29
C SER A 234 21.86 -11.22 5.72
N THR A 235 21.70 -11.23 4.40
CA THR A 235 20.51 -10.75 3.73
C THR A 235 19.24 -11.44 4.28
N ASN A 236 19.31 -12.72 4.60
CA ASN A 236 18.20 -13.47 5.17
C ASN A 236 17.85 -13.01 6.59
N SER A 237 18.85 -12.79 7.47
CA SER A 237 18.62 -12.31 8.82
C SER A 237 18.03 -10.89 8.82
N LEU A 238 18.53 -10.02 7.94
CA LEU A 238 18.01 -8.67 7.80
C LEU A 238 16.57 -8.69 7.27
N THR A 239 16.26 -9.53 6.27
CA THR A 239 14.88 -9.69 5.76
C THR A 239 13.93 -10.17 6.85
N ALA A 240 14.35 -11.17 7.67
CA ALA A 240 13.55 -11.68 8.78
C ALA A 240 13.28 -10.59 9.84
N LEU A 241 14.32 -9.83 10.25
CA LEU A 241 14.17 -8.75 11.22
C LEU A 241 13.25 -7.63 10.70
N LEU A 242 13.40 -7.22 9.44
CA LEU A 242 12.53 -6.22 8.83
C LEU A 242 11.11 -6.75 8.68
N GLY A 243 10.93 -8.04 8.36
CA GLY A 243 9.62 -8.69 8.33
C GLY A 243 8.92 -8.67 9.69
N ILE A 244 9.61 -9.05 10.77
CA ILE A 244 9.07 -9.03 12.14
C ILE A 244 8.76 -7.58 12.56
N ALA A 245 9.64 -6.63 12.29
CA ALA A 245 9.41 -5.22 12.57
C ALA A 245 8.18 -4.69 11.81
N SER A 246 8.04 -5.08 10.55
CA SER A 246 6.92 -4.72 9.68
C SER A 246 5.59 -5.30 10.19
N ILE A 247 5.56 -6.56 10.64
CA ILE A 247 4.40 -7.15 11.33
C ILE A 247 4.04 -6.30 12.55
N GLY A 248 5.01 -6.00 13.42
CA GLY A 248 4.79 -5.24 14.65
C GLY A 248 4.19 -3.86 14.41
N CYS A 249 4.75 -3.09 13.48
CA CYS A 249 4.21 -1.76 13.17
C CYS A 249 2.82 -1.83 12.51
N CYS A 250 2.57 -2.85 11.68
CA CYS A 250 1.30 -2.97 10.97
C CYS A 250 0.18 -3.53 11.84
N VAL A 251 0.46 -4.37 12.84
CA VAL A 251 -0.50 -4.71 13.91
C VAL A 251 -0.94 -3.46 14.65
N ALA A 252 0.03 -2.61 15.03
CA ALA A 252 -0.25 -1.34 15.71
C ALA A 252 -1.06 -0.37 14.83
N MET A 253 -0.79 -0.36 13.52
CA MET A 253 -1.48 0.48 12.53
C MET A 253 -2.92 0.02 12.28
N ALA A 254 -3.17 -1.28 12.29
CA ALA A 254 -4.46 -1.87 11.94
C ALA A 254 -5.54 -1.50 12.96
N MET A 255 -5.18 -1.38 14.25
CA MET A 255 -6.17 -1.14 15.30
C MET A 255 -6.98 0.14 15.05
N PRO A 256 -6.41 1.36 14.93
CA PRO A 256 -7.20 2.55 14.65
C PRO A 256 -7.86 2.50 13.27
N GLN A 257 -7.17 2.02 12.25
CA GLN A 257 -7.70 2.00 10.89
C GLN A 257 -8.93 1.12 10.72
N VAL A 258 -8.98 -0.03 11.40
CA VAL A 258 -10.08 -1.00 11.28
C VAL A 258 -11.21 -0.70 12.24
N HIS A 259 -10.90 -0.19 13.43
CA HIS A 259 -11.89 -0.11 14.49
C HIS A 259 -12.35 1.31 14.86
N ILE A 260 -11.74 2.39 14.30
CA ILE A 260 -12.15 3.76 14.66
C ILE A 260 -13.65 4.04 14.40
N VAL A 261 -14.19 3.45 13.32
CA VAL A 261 -15.60 3.62 12.95
C VAL A 261 -16.50 2.97 13.99
N ALA A 262 -16.20 1.72 14.35
CA ALA A 262 -16.92 0.98 15.36
C ALA A 262 -16.72 1.60 16.76
N TYR A 263 -15.51 2.03 17.10
CA TYR A 263 -15.18 2.69 18.35
C TYR A 263 -16.00 3.96 18.56
N CYS A 264 -16.12 4.81 17.54
CA CYS A 264 -16.99 6.00 17.62
C CYS A 264 -18.47 5.64 17.80
N GLY A 265 -18.92 4.55 17.18
CA GLY A 265 -20.27 4.02 17.38
C GLY A 265 -20.50 3.60 18.83
N ASP A 266 -19.57 2.84 19.41
CA ASP A 266 -19.64 2.32 20.79
C ASP A 266 -19.53 3.44 21.84
N LEU A 267 -18.81 4.54 21.54
CA LEU A 267 -18.77 5.74 22.38
C LEU A 267 -20.04 6.62 22.26
N GLY A 268 -20.98 6.27 21.39
CA GLY A 268 -22.22 7.03 21.19
C GLY A 268 -22.08 8.23 20.24
N TYR A 269 -20.93 8.46 19.61
CA TYR A 269 -20.74 9.52 18.63
C TYR A 269 -21.31 9.20 17.24
N GLY A 270 -21.59 7.92 17.00
CA GLY A 270 -22.15 7.41 15.75
C GLY A 270 -21.09 7.01 14.71
N VAL A 271 -21.49 6.09 13.83
CA VAL A 271 -20.65 5.51 12.77
C VAL A 271 -20.16 6.59 11.77
N ALA A 272 -21.01 7.59 11.50
CA ALA A 272 -20.69 8.69 10.58
C ALA A 272 -19.43 9.46 11.03
N ARG A 273 -19.32 9.79 12.32
CA ARG A 273 -18.14 10.49 12.86
C ARG A 273 -16.89 9.62 12.78
N GLY A 274 -17.02 8.34 13.01
CA GLY A 274 -15.92 7.38 12.82
C GLY A 274 -15.45 7.29 11.36
N ALA A 275 -16.37 7.29 10.40
CA ALA A 275 -16.05 7.31 8.98
C ALA A 275 -15.33 8.62 8.56
N GLU A 276 -15.77 9.76 9.10
CA GLU A 276 -15.06 11.06 8.90
C GLU A 276 -13.65 11.03 9.48
N MET A 277 -13.46 10.46 10.68
CA MET A 277 -12.13 10.33 11.31
C MET A 277 -11.21 9.41 10.50
N LEU A 278 -11.72 8.31 9.97
CA LEU A 278 -10.96 7.43 9.09
C LEU A 278 -10.56 8.15 7.80
N SER A 279 -11.49 8.88 7.19
CA SER A 279 -11.22 9.69 6.00
C SER A 279 -10.14 10.75 6.28
N LEU A 280 -10.23 11.44 7.41
CA LEU A 280 -9.25 12.43 7.85
C LEU A 280 -7.87 11.80 8.08
N MET A 281 -7.81 10.67 8.77
CA MET A 281 -6.59 9.90 9.02
C MET A 281 -5.88 9.56 7.71
N LEU A 282 -6.61 9.12 6.70
CA LEU A 282 -6.03 8.71 5.42
C LEU A 282 -5.66 9.91 4.53
N ALA A 283 -6.39 11.02 4.63
CA ALA A 283 -6.02 12.28 4.00
C ALA A 283 -4.66 12.80 4.52
N PHE A 284 -4.49 12.84 5.84
CA PHE A 284 -3.20 13.20 6.44
C PHE A 284 -2.10 12.17 6.15
N GLY A 285 -2.48 10.90 5.93
CA GLY A 285 -1.58 9.86 5.46
C GLY A 285 -0.96 10.13 4.09
N ILE A 286 -1.66 10.82 3.18
CA ILE A 286 -1.10 11.26 1.89
C ILE A 286 0.05 12.25 2.13
N ILE A 287 -0.18 13.25 3.00
CA ILE A 287 0.84 14.26 3.36
C ILE A 287 2.05 13.58 3.98
N SER A 288 1.81 12.66 4.92
CA SER A 288 2.86 11.86 5.55
C SER A 288 3.68 11.06 4.55
N ARG A 289 3.03 10.41 3.59
CA ARG A 289 3.70 9.57 2.58
C ARG A 289 4.65 10.40 1.72
N ILE A 290 4.21 11.56 1.27
CA ILE A 290 5.04 12.49 0.49
C ILE A 290 6.17 13.05 1.35
N GLY A 291 5.86 13.54 2.55
CA GLY A 291 6.85 14.12 3.48
C GLY A 291 7.92 13.13 3.92
N SER A 292 7.53 11.86 4.17
CA SER A 292 8.48 10.80 4.55
C SER A 292 9.42 10.40 3.42
N GLY A 293 9.00 10.52 2.15
CA GLY A 293 9.89 10.35 1.01
C GLY A 293 11.03 11.38 1.04
N PHE A 294 10.71 12.66 1.18
CA PHE A 294 11.72 13.73 1.33
C PHE A 294 12.59 13.55 2.57
N LEU A 295 12.02 13.06 3.66
CA LEU A 295 12.76 12.80 4.89
C LEU A 295 13.74 11.64 4.69
N ALA A 296 13.30 10.57 4.03
CA ALA A 296 14.13 9.40 3.75
C ALA A 296 15.32 9.75 2.84
N ASP A 297 15.13 10.63 1.86
CA ASP A 297 16.21 11.12 0.99
C ASP A 297 17.30 11.88 1.79
N ARG A 298 16.92 12.52 2.91
CA ARG A 298 17.86 13.30 3.73
C ARG A 298 18.53 12.52 4.86
N ILE A 299 17.78 11.66 5.55
CA ILE A 299 18.25 10.98 6.76
C ILE A 299 18.34 9.46 6.64
N GLY A 300 17.94 8.89 5.49
CA GLY A 300 17.91 7.45 5.19
C GLY A 300 16.67 6.74 5.73
N GLY A 301 16.40 5.54 5.19
CA GLY A 301 15.18 4.78 5.46
C GLY A 301 15.01 4.38 6.94
N LEU A 302 16.10 3.93 7.60
CA LEU A 302 16.04 3.48 9.01
C LEU A 302 15.67 4.61 9.99
N ARG A 303 16.22 5.81 9.81
CA ARG A 303 15.89 6.95 10.68
C ARG A 303 14.47 7.44 10.41
N THR A 304 14.04 7.45 9.17
CA THR A 304 12.66 7.81 8.79
C THR A 304 11.66 6.83 9.40
N LEU A 305 11.96 5.53 9.34
CA LEU A 305 11.15 4.50 10.00
C LEU A 305 11.08 4.70 11.52
N LEU A 306 12.20 5.03 12.17
CA LEU A 306 12.24 5.31 13.61
C LEU A 306 11.33 6.48 13.98
N VAL A 307 11.45 7.61 13.26
CA VAL A 307 10.63 8.81 13.51
C VAL A 307 9.14 8.50 13.35
N GLY A 308 8.75 7.85 12.25
CA GLY A 308 7.36 7.46 12.01
C GLY A 308 6.83 6.51 13.09
N SER A 309 7.60 5.50 13.47
CA SER A 309 7.18 4.51 14.48
C SER A 309 7.09 5.09 15.89
N LEU A 310 7.98 6.00 16.27
CA LEU A 310 7.89 6.72 17.55
C LEU A 310 6.62 7.59 17.58
N ALA A 311 6.40 8.36 16.53
CA ALA A 311 5.23 9.23 16.43
C ALA A 311 3.91 8.42 16.39
N GLN A 312 3.89 7.27 15.70
CA GLN A 312 2.77 6.32 15.74
C GLN A 312 2.49 5.83 17.16
N GLY A 313 3.53 5.47 17.92
CA GLY A 313 3.39 5.05 19.31
C GLY A 313 2.78 6.15 20.19
N VAL A 314 3.21 7.40 20.00
CA VAL A 314 2.64 8.57 20.72
C VAL A 314 1.15 8.74 20.39
N ALA A 315 0.77 8.65 19.12
CA ALA A 315 -0.64 8.75 18.73
C ALA A 315 -1.49 7.60 19.30
N LEU A 316 -0.98 6.37 19.31
CA LEU A 316 -1.65 5.24 19.95
C LEU A 316 -1.82 5.44 21.45
N LEU A 317 -0.81 6.01 22.12
CA LEU A 317 -0.89 6.34 23.55
C LEU A 317 -2.02 7.36 23.81
N PHE A 318 -2.17 8.36 22.95
CA PHE A 318 -3.24 9.33 23.08
C PHE A 318 -4.63 8.71 22.94
N TYR A 319 -4.82 7.70 22.06
CA TYR A 319 -6.08 6.95 21.98
C TYR A 319 -6.43 6.19 23.27
N VAL A 320 -5.43 5.84 24.11
CA VAL A 320 -5.69 5.20 25.41
C VAL A 320 -6.25 6.18 26.44
N PHE A 321 -5.80 7.45 26.39
CA PHE A 321 -6.15 8.43 27.42
C PHE A 321 -7.28 9.40 27.04
N PHE A 322 -7.53 9.58 25.75
CA PHE A 322 -8.48 10.59 25.27
C PHE A 322 -9.52 9.98 24.33
N ASP A 323 -10.78 10.06 24.74
CA ASP A 323 -11.92 9.52 24.04
C ASP A 323 -12.99 10.56 23.64
N SER A 324 -12.75 11.87 23.96
CA SER A 324 -13.68 12.92 23.55
C SER A 324 -13.71 13.08 22.02
N LEU A 325 -14.86 13.48 21.47
CA LEU A 325 -15.04 13.61 20.02
C LEU A 325 -13.94 14.47 19.36
N THR A 326 -13.63 15.63 19.94
CA THR A 326 -12.60 16.55 19.43
C THR A 326 -11.21 15.92 19.51
N SER A 327 -10.88 15.25 20.63
CA SER A 327 -9.59 14.57 20.78
C SER A 327 -9.42 13.48 19.73
N LEU A 328 -10.46 12.67 19.47
CA LEU A 328 -10.40 11.60 18.49
C LEU A 328 -10.16 12.12 17.07
N TYR A 329 -10.75 13.26 16.67
CA TYR A 329 -10.44 13.90 15.38
C TYR A 329 -8.97 14.31 15.30
N ILE A 330 -8.45 14.99 16.34
CA ILE A 330 -7.05 15.45 16.39
C ILE A 330 -6.10 14.25 16.35
N ILE A 331 -6.34 13.24 17.17
CA ILE A 331 -5.49 12.05 17.25
C ILE A 331 -5.54 11.26 15.93
N SER A 332 -6.70 11.16 15.28
CA SER A 332 -6.84 10.51 13.97
C SER A 332 -6.03 11.23 12.89
N ALA A 333 -6.06 12.57 12.85
CA ALA A 333 -5.24 13.36 11.95
C ALA A 333 -3.74 13.18 12.23
N MET A 334 -3.32 13.24 13.50
CA MET A 334 -1.94 12.99 13.92
C MET A 334 -1.48 11.57 13.56
N PHE A 335 -2.29 10.56 13.84
CA PHE A 335 -1.99 9.19 13.51
C PHE A 335 -1.78 9.02 11.99
N GLY A 336 -2.65 9.61 11.19
CA GLY A 336 -2.50 9.66 9.73
C GLY A 336 -1.18 10.28 9.30
N LEU A 337 -0.85 11.46 9.88
CA LEU A 337 0.38 12.18 9.59
C LEU A 337 1.65 11.38 9.96
N PHE A 338 1.57 10.48 10.92
CA PHE A 338 2.73 9.73 11.40
C PHE A 338 2.93 8.39 10.68
N GLN A 339 1.85 7.73 10.25
CA GLN A 339 1.92 6.37 9.73
C GLN A 339 2.23 6.25 8.23
N GLY A 340 1.88 7.27 7.41
CA GLY A 340 1.87 7.15 5.96
C GLY A 340 3.21 6.77 5.33
N GLY A 341 4.32 7.16 5.97
CA GLY A 341 5.68 6.88 5.53
C GLY A 341 6.30 5.58 6.05
N ILE A 342 5.68 4.90 7.01
CA ILE A 342 6.29 3.74 7.67
C ILE A 342 6.52 2.58 6.69
N VAL A 343 5.47 2.14 6.01
CA VAL A 343 5.57 1.00 5.09
C VAL A 343 6.51 1.26 3.91
N PRO A 344 6.49 2.41 3.22
CA PRO A 344 7.50 2.74 2.21
C PRO A 344 8.93 2.73 2.73
N SER A 345 9.17 3.12 3.99
CA SER A 345 10.51 3.13 4.57
C SER A 345 11.16 1.74 4.62
N TYR A 346 10.38 0.67 4.81
CA TYR A 346 10.91 -0.70 4.73
C TYR A 346 11.47 -1.02 3.33
N ALA A 347 10.78 -0.62 2.28
CA ALA A 347 11.25 -0.83 0.92
C ALA A 347 12.54 -0.03 0.63
N ILE A 348 12.66 1.19 1.19
CA ILE A 348 13.87 2.00 1.09
C ILE A 348 15.02 1.32 1.82
N ILE A 349 14.82 0.84 3.06
CA ILE A 349 15.85 0.15 3.85
C ILE A 349 16.38 -1.08 3.12
N VAL A 350 15.50 -1.88 2.51
CA VAL A 350 15.89 -3.05 1.72
C VAL A 350 16.79 -2.63 0.54
N ARG A 351 16.42 -1.57 -0.18
CA ARG A 351 17.20 -1.06 -1.33
C ARG A 351 18.54 -0.45 -0.92
N GLU A 352 18.60 0.22 0.24
CA GLU A 352 19.81 0.80 0.79
C GLU A 352 20.81 -0.25 1.31
N SER A 353 20.31 -1.41 1.77
CA SER A 353 21.10 -2.37 2.57
C SER A 353 21.32 -3.72 1.91
N MET A 354 20.62 -4.03 0.81
CA MET A 354 20.67 -5.35 0.16
C MET A 354 21.09 -5.25 -1.32
N PRO A 355 21.69 -6.32 -1.89
CA PRO A 355 22.08 -6.36 -3.29
C PRO A 355 20.89 -6.11 -4.22
N ALA A 356 21.07 -5.28 -5.23
CA ALA A 356 20.03 -4.88 -6.19
C ALA A 356 19.33 -6.07 -6.85
N ARG A 357 20.07 -7.15 -7.13
CA ARG A 357 19.55 -8.39 -7.72
C ARG A 357 18.48 -9.08 -6.86
N GLU A 358 18.55 -8.95 -5.53
CA GLU A 358 17.63 -9.57 -4.59
C GLU A 358 16.59 -8.59 -4.03
N ALA A 359 16.81 -7.29 -4.19
CA ALA A 359 16.03 -6.24 -3.53
C ALA A 359 14.53 -6.33 -3.83
N GLY A 360 14.13 -6.63 -5.07
CA GLY A 360 12.73 -6.78 -5.44
C GLY A 360 12.02 -7.89 -4.66
N THR A 361 12.61 -9.08 -4.62
CA THR A 361 12.08 -10.23 -3.85
C THR A 361 12.02 -9.91 -2.36
N ARG A 362 13.05 -9.29 -1.81
CA ARG A 362 13.14 -8.96 -0.38
C ARG A 362 12.12 -7.89 0.03
N VAL A 363 11.94 -6.86 -0.80
CA VAL A 363 10.84 -5.88 -0.61
C VAL A 363 9.50 -6.60 -0.61
N GLY A 364 9.27 -7.50 -1.57
CA GLY A 364 8.02 -8.29 -1.63
C GLY A 364 7.75 -9.07 -0.34
N ILE A 365 8.77 -9.75 0.21
CA ILE A 365 8.65 -10.50 1.48
C ILE A 365 8.29 -9.57 2.64
N VAL A 366 8.96 -8.42 2.78
CA VAL A 366 8.72 -7.48 3.88
C VAL A 366 7.36 -6.80 3.75
N ILE A 367 6.93 -6.46 2.54
CA ILE A 367 5.57 -5.92 2.29
C ILE A 367 4.50 -6.99 2.55
N PHE A 368 4.74 -8.25 2.18
CA PHE A 368 3.82 -9.33 2.53
C PHE A 368 3.70 -9.52 4.04
N ALA A 369 4.81 -9.40 4.79
CA ALA A 369 4.79 -9.38 6.25
C ALA A 369 3.95 -8.21 6.81
N SER A 370 4.00 -7.02 6.19
CA SER A 370 3.11 -5.89 6.54
C SER A 370 1.64 -6.26 6.41
N VAL A 371 1.28 -6.95 5.33
CA VAL A 371 -0.11 -7.39 5.08
C VAL A 371 -0.57 -8.41 6.13
N ILE A 372 0.30 -9.34 6.52
CA ILE A 372 0.03 -10.27 7.64
C ILE A 372 -0.20 -9.48 8.92
N GLY A 373 0.65 -8.49 9.23
CA GLY A 373 0.48 -7.61 10.39
C GLY A 373 -0.85 -6.87 10.40
N MET A 374 -1.26 -6.29 9.28
CA MET A 374 -2.56 -5.63 9.13
C MET A 374 -3.73 -6.61 9.33
N SER A 375 -3.65 -7.79 8.70
CA SER A 375 -4.68 -8.84 8.81
C SER A 375 -4.88 -9.28 10.26
N PHE A 376 -3.77 -9.62 10.93
CA PHE A 376 -3.77 -10.08 12.30
C PHE A 376 -4.20 -8.97 13.27
N GLY A 377 -3.68 -7.75 13.10
CA GLY A 377 -3.99 -6.60 13.94
C GLY A 377 -5.46 -6.22 13.92
N GLY A 378 -6.08 -6.21 12.75
CA GLY A 378 -7.50 -5.94 12.61
C GLY A 378 -8.37 -6.98 13.34
N TRP A 379 -8.06 -8.26 13.16
CA TRP A 379 -8.80 -9.35 13.82
C TRP A 379 -8.58 -9.40 15.32
N VAL A 380 -7.32 -9.36 15.79
CA VAL A 380 -6.98 -9.47 17.22
C VAL A 380 -7.53 -8.31 18.04
N SER A 381 -7.62 -7.11 17.45
CA SER A 381 -8.23 -5.95 18.12
C SER A 381 -9.72 -6.17 18.38
N GLY A 382 -10.45 -6.79 17.43
CA GLY A 382 -11.82 -7.23 17.64
C GLY A 382 -11.96 -8.30 18.73
N LEU A 383 -11.05 -9.28 18.76
CA LEU A 383 -11.03 -10.33 19.79
C LEU A 383 -10.76 -9.77 21.19
N ILE A 384 -9.85 -8.81 21.31
CA ILE A 384 -9.59 -8.12 22.58
C ILE A 384 -10.83 -7.35 23.02
N PHE A 385 -11.49 -6.64 22.10
CA PHE A 385 -12.74 -5.94 22.42
C PHE A 385 -13.84 -6.92 22.87
N ASP A 386 -14.04 -8.03 22.16
CA ASP A 386 -15.04 -9.04 22.53
C ASP A 386 -14.80 -9.64 23.93
N SER A 387 -13.53 -9.75 24.35
CA SER A 387 -13.14 -10.33 25.64
C SER A 387 -13.12 -9.32 26.79
N THR A 388 -12.84 -8.04 26.52
CA THR A 388 -12.61 -7.01 27.55
C THR A 388 -13.70 -5.94 27.59
N GLY A 389 -14.51 -5.82 26.53
CA GLY A 389 -15.46 -4.72 26.33
C GLY A 389 -14.77 -3.35 26.12
N SER A 390 -13.45 -3.31 25.90
CA SER A 390 -12.69 -2.06 25.86
C SER A 390 -11.70 -2.00 24.71
N TYR A 391 -11.71 -0.88 23.97
CA TYR A 391 -10.69 -0.59 22.99
C TYR A 391 -9.36 -0.11 23.58
N ALA A 392 -9.32 0.38 24.83
CA ALA A 392 -8.08 0.75 25.48
C ALA A 392 -7.10 -0.42 25.53
N ALA A 393 -7.59 -1.64 25.85
CA ALA A 393 -6.78 -2.87 25.81
C ALA A 393 -6.24 -3.18 24.41
N ALA A 394 -7.03 -2.94 23.35
CA ALA A 394 -6.60 -3.13 21.96
C ALA A 394 -5.53 -2.09 21.54
N PHE A 395 -5.65 -0.83 21.98
CA PHE A 395 -4.60 0.19 21.76
C PHE A 395 -3.30 -0.16 22.50
N ILE A 396 -3.39 -0.66 23.75
CA ILE A 396 -2.20 -1.14 24.52
C ILE A 396 -1.54 -2.31 23.79
N ASN A 397 -2.31 -3.27 23.26
CA ASN A 397 -1.77 -4.33 22.42
C ASN A 397 -1.04 -3.76 21.19
N GLY A 398 -1.61 -2.75 20.52
CA GLY A 398 -0.94 -2.03 19.43
C GLY A 398 0.39 -1.39 19.86
N LEU A 399 0.44 -0.76 21.05
CA LEU A 399 1.66 -0.20 21.62
C LEU A 399 2.72 -1.27 21.88
N ALA A 400 2.34 -2.44 22.39
CA ALA A 400 3.26 -3.55 22.64
C ALA A 400 3.89 -4.04 21.32
N TRP A 401 3.12 -4.21 20.27
CA TRP A 401 3.62 -4.57 18.95
C TRP A 401 4.49 -3.47 18.33
N ASN A 402 4.13 -2.19 18.50
CA ASN A 402 4.98 -1.08 18.08
C ASN A 402 6.31 -1.04 18.82
N ALA A 403 6.34 -1.41 20.12
CA ALA A 403 7.57 -1.53 20.87
C ALA A 403 8.51 -2.63 20.31
N VAL A 404 7.97 -3.75 19.82
CA VAL A 404 8.75 -4.78 19.11
C VAL A 404 9.40 -4.18 17.85
N ASN A 405 8.63 -3.46 17.03
CA ASN A 405 9.17 -2.76 15.87
C ASN A 405 10.27 -1.77 16.26
N LEU A 406 10.02 -0.88 17.22
CA LEU A 406 10.99 0.10 17.70
C LEU A 406 12.29 -0.54 18.19
N THR A 407 12.19 -1.63 18.95
CA THR A 407 13.36 -2.38 19.46
C THR A 407 14.24 -2.87 18.32
N ILE A 408 13.64 -3.44 17.27
CA ILE A 408 14.37 -3.92 16.09
C ILE A 408 15.00 -2.74 15.35
N VAL A 409 14.25 -1.69 15.07
CA VAL A 409 14.74 -0.52 14.32
C VAL A 409 15.89 0.17 15.07
N ILE A 410 15.77 0.36 16.39
CA ILE A 410 16.82 0.94 17.22
C ILE A 410 18.06 0.03 17.21
N SER A 411 17.89 -1.30 17.32
CA SER A 411 19.01 -2.25 17.28
C SER A 411 19.79 -2.19 15.96
N LEU A 412 19.07 -2.05 14.82
CA LEU A 412 19.68 -1.88 13.50
C LEU A 412 20.41 -0.54 13.38
N LEU A 413 19.85 0.54 13.90
CA LEU A 413 20.50 1.86 13.92
C LEU A 413 21.75 1.90 14.76
N LEU A 414 21.75 1.24 15.93
CA LEU A 414 22.92 1.14 16.79
C LEU A 414 24.04 0.34 16.12
N ARG A 415 23.72 -0.68 15.35
CA ARG A 415 24.69 -1.44 14.54
C ARG A 415 25.31 -0.57 13.44
N ALA A 416 24.48 0.17 12.71
CA ALA A 416 24.92 1.10 11.65
C ALA A 416 25.85 2.19 12.21
N ARG A 417 25.55 2.79 13.36
CA ARG A 417 26.41 3.81 14.01
C ARG A 417 27.77 3.26 14.44
N ARG A 418 27.83 2.04 14.97
CA ARG A 418 29.11 1.41 15.40
C ARG A 418 30.10 1.26 14.26
N ARG A 419 29.64 1.16 13.02
CA ARG A 419 30.51 1.01 11.85
C ARG A 419 31.17 2.34 11.42
N MET A 420 30.46 3.46 11.51
CA MET A 420 31.04 4.78 11.18
C MET A 420 32.18 5.20 12.11
N VAL A 421 32.21 4.68 13.34
CA VAL A 421 33.28 4.96 14.32
C VAL A 421 34.51 4.06 14.12
N LEU A 422 34.37 2.92 13.42
CA LEU A 422 35.45 1.93 13.25
C LEU A 422 36.20 2.02 11.92
N THR A 423 35.87 2.95 11.04
CA THR A 423 36.64 3.27 9.84
C THR A 423 37.32 4.63 10.02
N PRO A 424 38.60 4.68 10.46
CA PRO A 424 39.40 5.91 10.31
C PRO A 424 39.50 6.19 8.81
N GLN A 425 39.22 7.42 8.42
CA GLN A 425 39.55 7.89 7.09
C GLN A 425 41.07 7.77 6.94
N THR A 426 41.56 6.78 6.18
CA THR A 426 42.94 6.72 5.65
C THR A 426 43.00 7.46 4.32
#